data_69e74ac6a52b6942943b6b06144d33b7
#
_entry.id   69e74ac6a52b6942943b6b06144d33b7
#
_cell.length_a   1.000
_cell.length_b   1.000
_cell.length_c   1.000
_cell.angle_alpha   90.00
_cell.angle_beta   90.00
_cell.angle_gamma   90.00
#
_symmetry.space_group_name_H-M   'P 1'
#
loop_
_entity.id
_entity.type
_entity.pdbx_description
1 polymer ?
#
loop_
_entity_poly.entity_id
_entity_poly.type
_entity_poly.pdbx_seq_one_letter_code
_entity_poly.pdbx_strand_id
1 'polypeptide(L)'
;MKNTPSAALRKRREKLLRALPPLARILRGSLLEKYKRCGRPGCHCANNRGHGPKRYLSISTTGQRPQIDYVPNDAFLKVTEYLDNYRNAREALNEICAINTELLRRREDLD
;
A
#
# COMPACT_ATOMS: atom_id res chain seq x y z
N MET A 1 -3.11 24.20 3.24
CA MET A 1 -2.29 24.52 2.05
C MET A 1 -2.52 25.93 1.53
N LYS A 2 -3.74 26.41 1.56
CA LYS A 2 -4.10 27.76 1.10
C LYS A 2 -3.24 28.88 1.70
N ASN A 3 -2.89 28.74 2.98
CA ASN A 3 -2.13 29.77 3.72
C ASN A 3 -0.62 29.51 3.71
N THR A 4 -0.16 28.45 3.04
CA THR A 4 1.24 28.08 3.01
C THR A 4 1.94 28.86 1.89
N PRO A 5 3.09 29.53 2.18
CA PRO A 5 3.85 30.22 1.13
C PRO A 5 4.30 29.25 0.03
N SER A 6 4.35 29.74 -1.21
CA SER A 6 4.75 28.90 -2.34
C SER A 6 6.15 28.32 -2.18
N ALA A 7 7.08 29.08 -1.60
CA ALA A 7 8.43 28.58 -1.33
C ALA A 7 8.41 27.38 -0.37
N ALA A 8 7.53 27.40 0.63
CA ALA A 8 7.38 26.30 1.57
C ALA A 8 6.77 25.07 0.89
N LEU A 9 5.81 25.28 -0.03
CA LEU A 9 5.23 24.18 -0.81
C LEU A 9 6.29 23.51 -1.69
N ARG A 10 7.15 24.28 -2.32
CA ARG A 10 8.22 23.75 -3.16
C ARG A 10 9.25 22.99 -2.31
N LYS A 11 9.59 23.48 -1.12
CA LYS A 11 10.46 22.77 -0.18
C LYS A 11 9.84 21.44 0.25
N ARG A 12 8.56 21.45 0.55
CA ARG A 12 7.85 20.23 0.94
C ARG A 12 7.87 19.21 -0.20
N ARG A 13 7.65 19.66 -1.44
CA ARG A 13 7.72 18.80 -2.62
C ARG A 13 9.09 18.13 -2.74
N GLU A 14 10.16 18.90 -2.58
CA GLU A 14 11.52 18.36 -2.60
C GLU A 14 11.75 17.30 -1.52
N LYS A 15 11.26 17.57 -0.32
CA LYS A 15 11.38 16.64 0.80
C LYS A 15 10.63 15.33 0.50
N LEU A 16 9.44 15.41 -0.07
CA LEU A 16 8.65 14.24 -0.44
C LEU A 16 9.37 13.39 -1.49
N LEU A 17 9.99 14.04 -2.49
CA LEU A 17 10.77 13.34 -3.51
C LEU A 17 11.94 12.58 -2.91
N ARG A 18 12.65 13.19 -1.97
CA ARG A 18 13.80 12.56 -1.32
C ARG A 18 13.41 11.42 -0.38
N ALA A 19 12.21 11.46 0.16
CA ALA A 19 11.72 10.46 1.11
C ALA A 19 10.96 9.31 0.45
N LEU A 20 10.85 9.30 -0.89
CA LEU A 20 10.17 8.21 -1.59
C LEU A 20 10.88 6.89 -1.31
N PRO A 21 10.12 5.82 -1.03
CA PRO A 21 10.72 4.49 -0.90
C PRO A 21 11.23 4.00 -2.26
N PRO A 22 12.06 2.94 -2.27
CA PRO A 22 12.51 2.36 -3.55
C PRO A 22 11.32 1.87 -4.36
N LEU A 23 11.12 2.41 -5.56
CA LEU A 23 9.97 2.09 -6.38
C LEU A 23 10.06 0.70 -7.02
N ALA A 24 11.24 0.08 -7.00
CA ALA A 24 11.39 -1.32 -7.40
C ALA A 24 10.86 -2.29 -6.34
N ARG A 25 10.56 -1.80 -5.14
CA ARG A 25 10.18 -2.60 -3.98
C ARG A 25 8.79 -2.22 -3.50
N ILE A 26 7.82 -2.25 -4.39
CA ILE A 26 6.43 -1.92 -4.08
C ILE A 26 5.51 -3.03 -4.54
N LEU A 27 4.42 -3.22 -3.79
CA LEU A 27 3.31 -4.10 -4.13
C LEU A 27 2.01 -3.38 -3.81
N ARG A 28 1.05 -3.50 -4.73
CA ARG A 28 -0.31 -2.99 -4.54
C ARG A 28 -1.22 -4.15 -4.13
N GLY A 29 -2.05 -3.93 -3.14
CA GLY A 29 -3.03 -4.93 -2.73
C GLY A 29 -3.26 -4.93 -1.23
N SER A 30 -3.98 -5.93 -0.77
CA SER A 30 -4.30 -6.14 0.64
C SER A 30 -3.96 -7.55 1.07
N LEU A 31 -3.44 -7.70 2.28
CA LEU A 31 -3.18 -9.02 2.85
C LEU A 31 -4.45 -9.58 3.47
N LEU A 32 -4.73 -10.83 3.14
CA LEU A 32 -5.82 -11.59 3.73
C LEU A 32 -5.25 -12.77 4.49
N GLU A 33 -5.80 -13.05 5.67
CA GLU A 33 -5.47 -14.23 6.44
C GLU A 33 -6.68 -15.16 6.46
N LYS A 34 -6.45 -16.42 6.14
CA LYS A 34 -7.50 -17.42 6.13
C LYS A 34 -7.14 -18.59 7.01
N TYR A 35 -8.12 -19.10 7.73
CA TYR A 35 -8.04 -20.31 8.53
C TYR A 35 -8.98 -21.32 7.95
N LYS A 36 -8.54 -22.58 7.82
CA LYS A 36 -9.35 -23.62 7.22
C LYS A 36 -9.35 -24.87 8.11
N ARG A 37 -10.54 -25.36 8.45
CA ARG A 37 -10.70 -26.63 9.14
C ARG A 37 -10.42 -27.75 8.17
N CYS A 38 -9.61 -28.72 8.61
CA CYS A 38 -9.21 -29.82 7.74
C CYS A 38 -10.29 -30.89 7.55
N GLY A 39 -11.35 -30.86 8.35
CA GLY A 39 -12.42 -31.85 8.27
C GLY A 39 -12.07 -33.22 8.82
N ARG A 40 -10.88 -33.41 9.37
CA ARG A 40 -10.48 -34.69 9.96
C ARG A 40 -11.14 -34.88 11.32
N PRO A 41 -11.82 -36.01 11.58
CA PRO A 41 -12.37 -36.28 12.91
C PRO A 41 -11.26 -36.33 13.93
N GLY A 42 -11.50 -35.73 15.11
CA GLY A 42 -10.52 -35.67 16.20
C GLY A 42 -9.41 -34.67 16.05
N CYS A 43 -9.37 -33.90 14.95
CA CYS A 43 -8.38 -32.83 14.81
C CYS A 43 -8.78 -31.66 15.70
N HIS A 44 -7.80 -31.05 16.40
CA HIS A 44 -8.06 -29.90 17.27
C HIS A 44 -8.64 -28.70 16.53
N CYS A 45 -8.42 -28.58 15.21
CA CYS A 45 -8.95 -27.49 14.41
C CYS A 45 -10.47 -27.53 14.30
N ALA A 46 -11.11 -28.67 14.61
CA ALA A 46 -12.57 -28.77 14.57
C ALA A 46 -13.25 -27.89 15.61
N ASN A 47 -12.56 -27.57 16.72
CA ASN A 47 -13.09 -26.78 17.83
C ASN A 47 -12.57 -25.34 17.86
N ASN A 48 -11.84 -24.91 16.82
CA ASN A 48 -11.32 -23.53 16.73
C ASN A 48 -11.43 -23.04 15.28
N ARG A 49 -10.76 -21.93 14.95
CA ARG A 49 -10.84 -21.34 13.58
C ARG A 49 -10.14 -22.16 12.50
N GLY A 50 -9.52 -23.31 12.86
CA GLY A 50 -8.92 -24.19 11.89
C GLY A 50 -7.41 -24.03 11.76
N HIS A 51 -6.88 -24.65 10.70
CA HIS A 51 -5.45 -24.54 10.38
C HIS A 51 -5.13 -23.21 9.73
N GLY A 52 -3.96 -22.70 10.02
CA GLY A 52 -3.49 -21.46 9.47
C GLY A 52 -2.67 -20.64 10.46
N PRO A 53 -2.49 -19.33 10.21
CA PRO A 53 -3.10 -18.62 9.07
C PRO A 53 -2.38 -18.93 7.77
N LYS A 54 -3.16 -19.00 6.70
CA LYS A 54 -2.63 -18.93 5.34
C LYS A 54 -2.87 -17.51 4.83
N ARG A 55 -1.86 -16.92 4.23
CA ARG A 55 -1.90 -15.53 3.80
C ARG A 55 -1.98 -15.42 2.30
N TYR A 56 -2.75 -14.46 1.84
CA TYR A 56 -2.98 -14.20 0.43
C TYR A 56 -2.89 -12.71 0.16
N LEU A 57 -2.40 -12.36 -1.01
CA LEU A 57 -2.42 -10.98 -1.51
C LEU A 57 -3.61 -10.84 -2.43
N SER A 58 -4.51 -9.92 -2.11
CA SER A 58 -5.69 -9.61 -2.92
C SER A 58 -5.44 -8.30 -3.66
N ILE A 59 -5.55 -8.34 -4.98
CA ILE A 59 -5.38 -7.16 -5.83
C ILE A 59 -6.69 -6.91 -6.56
N SER A 60 -7.31 -5.76 -6.29
CA SER A 60 -8.56 -5.36 -6.93
C SER A 60 -8.29 -4.62 -8.24
N THR A 61 -9.04 -4.97 -9.28
CA THR A 61 -9.00 -4.28 -10.56
C THR A 61 -10.42 -3.93 -10.96
N THR A 62 -10.63 -2.69 -11.40
CA THR A 62 -11.97 -2.21 -11.78
C THR A 62 -12.60 -3.09 -12.86
N GLY A 63 -13.82 -3.54 -12.60
CA GLY A 63 -14.59 -4.35 -13.56
C GLY A 63 -14.16 -5.81 -13.64
N GLN A 64 -13.26 -6.27 -12.79
CA GLN A 64 -12.78 -7.65 -12.78
C GLN A 64 -12.81 -8.24 -11.38
N ARG A 65 -12.76 -9.57 -11.30
CA ARG A 65 -12.63 -10.26 -10.02
C ARG A 65 -11.28 -9.93 -9.41
N PRO A 66 -11.20 -9.80 -8.08
CA PRO A 66 -9.91 -9.63 -7.42
C PRO A 66 -8.96 -10.78 -7.75
N GLN A 67 -7.72 -10.45 -8.04
CA GLN A 67 -6.67 -11.45 -8.18
C GLN A 67 -6.18 -11.83 -6.79
N ILE A 68 -6.08 -13.14 -6.54
CA ILE A 68 -5.65 -13.67 -5.23
C ILE A 68 -4.39 -14.50 -5.44
N ASP A 69 -3.32 -14.11 -4.76
CA ASP A 69 -2.05 -14.81 -4.83
C ASP A 69 -1.63 -15.29 -3.45
N TYR A 70 -1.17 -16.53 -3.35
CA TYR A 70 -0.70 -17.08 -2.09
C TYR A 70 0.61 -16.41 -1.66
N VAL A 71 0.71 -16.08 -0.37
CA VAL A 71 1.93 -15.49 0.21
C VAL A 71 2.57 -16.53 1.12
N PRO A 72 3.71 -17.14 0.71
CA PRO A 72 4.43 -18.07 1.56
C PRO A 72 4.90 -17.41 2.86
N ASN A 73 5.03 -18.18 3.91
CA ASN A 73 5.45 -17.66 5.22
C ASN A 73 6.81 -16.97 5.16
N ASP A 74 7.74 -17.47 4.36
CA ASP A 74 9.07 -16.89 4.22
C ASP A 74 9.07 -15.58 3.41
N ALA A 75 8.02 -15.30 2.66
CA ALA A 75 7.86 -14.06 1.91
C ALA A 75 7.04 -13.01 2.66
N PHE A 76 6.41 -13.37 3.77
CA PHE A 76 5.44 -12.49 4.44
C PHE A 76 6.01 -11.14 4.84
N LEU A 77 7.19 -11.12 5.48
CA LEU A 77 7.80 -9.85 5.91
C LEU A 77 8.15 -8.97 4.72
N LYS A 78 8.65 -9.58 3.66
CA LYS A 78 9.01 -8.86 2.42
C LYS A 78 7.76 -8.28 1.75
N VAL A 79 6.69 -9.06 1.68
CA VAL A 79 5.42 -8.59 1.10
C VAL A 79 4.86 -7.42 1.90
N THR A 80 4.90 -7.51 3.24
CA THR A 80 4.46 -6.43 4.12
C THR A 80 5.26 -5.14 3.86
N GLU A 81 6.58 -5.26 3.76
CA GLU A 81 7.45 -4.12 3.45
C GLU A 81 7.07 -3.47 2.12
N TYR A 82 6.87 -4.30 1.08
CA TYR A 82 6.53 -3.80 -0.26
C TYR A 82 5.16 -3.10 -0.28
N LEU A 83 4.20 -3.63 0.47
CA LEU A 83 2.88 -2.99 0.59
C LEU A 83 2.98 -1.65 1.32
N ASP A 84 3.77 -1.57 2.38
CA ASP A 84 4.00 -0.32 3.10
C ASP A 84 4.70 0.71 2.21
N ASN A 85 5.69 0.27 1.44
CA ASN A 85 6.37 1.15 0.49
C ASN A 85 5.41 1.73 -0.54
N TYR A 86 4.51 0.89 -1.08
CA TYR A 86 3.52 1.37 -2.04
C TYR A 86 2.60 2.42 -1.42
N ARG A 87 2.11 2.16 -0.20
CA ARG A 87 1.24 3.10 0.50
C ARG A 87 1.94 4.43 0.72
N ASN A 88 3.17 4.41 1.19
CA ASN A 88 3.95 5.62 1.45
C ASN A 88 4.24 6.38 0.15
N ALA A 89 4.58 5.67 -0.92
CA ALA A 89 4.81 6.28 -2.23
C ALA A 89 3.53 6.95 -2.75
N ARG A 90 2.39 6.28 -2.62
CA ARG A 90 1.10 6.81 -3.06
C ARG A 90 0.72 8.07 -2.31
N GLU A 91 0.92 8.10 -0.99
CA GLU A 91 0.65 9.29 -0.18
C GLU A 91 1.53 10.46 -0.62
N ALA A 92 2.81 10.20 -0.85
CA ALA A 92 3.73 11.23 -1.31
C ALA A 92 3.34 11.77 -2.70
N LEU A 93 3.00 10.89 -3.63
CA LEU A 93 2.56 11.32 -4.96
C LEU A 93 1.29 12.16 -4.91
N ASN A 94 0.33 11.76 -4.07
CA ASN A 94 -0.90 12.52 -3.90
C ASN A 94 -0.62 13.93 -3.36
N GLU A 95 0.28 14.03 -2.39
CA GLU A 95 0.64 15.33 -1.82
C GLU A 95 1.39 16.20 -2.83
N ILE A 96 2.29 15.61 -3.62
CA ILE A 96 3.00 16.33 -4.70
C ILE A 96 1.99 16.87 -5.71
N CYS A 97 1.01 16.07 -6.12
CA CYS A 97 -0.04 16.52 -7.02
C CYS A 97 -0.84 17.67 -6.42
N ALA A 98 -1.17 17.61 -5.14
CA ALA A 98 -1.89 18.69 -4.46
C ALA A 98 -1.08 19.97 -4.40
N ILE A 99 0.22 19.88 -4.15
CA ILE A 99 1.13 21.04 -4.16
C ILE A 99 1.13 21.68 -5.56
N ASN A 100 1.33 20.86 -6.59
CA ASN A 100 1.38 21.35 -7.96
C ASN A 100 0.05 21.98 -8.38
N THR A 101 -1.07 21.41 -7.96
CA THR A 101 -2.39 21.98 -8.22
C THR A 101 -2.55 23.35 -7.56
N GLU A 102 -2.04 23.49 -6.32
CA GLU A 102 -2.11 24.77 -5.61
C GLU A 102 -1.25 25.84 -6.32
N LEU A 103 -0.05 25.47 -6.78
CA LEU A 103 0.80 26.38 -7.55
C LEU A 103 0.10 26.82 -8.83
N LEU A 104 -0.58 25.89 -9.51
CA LEU A 104 -1.37 26.22 -10.71
C LEU A 104 -2.48 27.21 -10.40
N ARG A 105 -3.22 27.01 -9.30
CA ARG A 105 -4.29 27.93 -8.88
C ARG A 105 -3.74 29.33 -8.61
N ARG A 106 -2.54 29.43 -8.08
CA ARG A 106 -1.87 30.70 -7.81
C ARG A 106 -1.27 31.33 -9.06
N ARG A 107 -1.37 30.66 -10.21
CA ARG A 107 -0.78 31.09 -11.47
C ARG A 107 0.73 31.27 -11.37
N GLU A 108 1.38 30.44 -10.59
CA GLU A 108 2.84 30.43 -10.43
C GLU A 108 3.46 29.35 -11.30
N ASP A 109 4.78 29.46 -11.50
CA ASP A 109 5.55 28.44 -12.21
C ASP A 109 5.43 27.11 -11.47
N LEU A 110 5.17 26.03 -12.18
CA LEU A 110 5.06 24.70 -11.61
C LEU A 110 6.43 24.10 -11.29
N ASP A 111 7.47 24.58 -11.93
CA ASP A 111 8.83 24.18 -11.65
C ASP A 111 9.39 24.96 -10.46
#